data_53cafb490a0b2a6702b6d1a865659621
#
_entry.id   53cafb490a0b2a6702b6d1a865659621
#
_cell.length_a   1.000
_cell.length_b   1.000
_cell.length_c   1.000
_cell.angle_alpha   90.00
_cell.angle_beta   90.00
_cell.angle_gamma   90.00
#
_symmetry.space_group_name_H-M   'P 1'
#
loop_
_entity.id
_entity.type
_entity.pdbx_description
1 polymer ?
#
loop_
_entity_poly.entity_id
_entity_poly.type
_entity_poly.pdbx_seq_one_letter_code
_entity_poly.pdbx_strand_id
1 'polypeptide(L)'
;MARNTKGGMPSIVHASCDGSYTLGIQDSQCQGAFVVLTGTADAIPFPGNIAVNSAGVNAMTLNQPVAGPQPTGDDGKSIFVLAQNAAAHTITTATNGIIGSKHLATWTAAIGNCIELRAYGGVWVPVMSTGVTVT
;
A
#
# COMPACT_ATOMS: atom_id res chain seq x y z
N MET A 1 13.46 -16.20 -32.37
CA MET A 1 12.99 -15.87 -31.91
C MET A 1 12.48 -15.88 -31.61
N ALA A 2 12.50 -15.81 -31.71
CA ALA A 2 12.02 -15.58 -31.18
C ALA A 2 11.37 -15.54 -30.96
N ARG A 3 11.33 -15.72 -31.44
CA ARG A 3 10.72 -15.50 -31.00
C ARG A 3 10.14 -15.12 -30.67
N ASN A 4 10.05 -14.99 -30.94
CA ASN A 4 9.55 -14.39 -30.43
C ASN A 4 9.16 -13.86 -30.53
N THR A 5 9.25 -13.81 -31.12
CA THR A 5 8.99 -13.21 -30.98
C THR A 5 8.40 -12.74 -31.27
N LYS A 6 8.30 -12.69 -32.02
CA LYS A 6 7.79 -12.35 -31.83
C LYS A 6 7.16 -11.84 -31.47
N GLY A 7 7.14 -11.56 -31.74
CA GLY A 7 6.67 -11.03 -31.19
C GLY A 7 6.24 -10.90 -30.54
N GLY A 8 6.10 -10.97 -30.37
CA GLY A 8 5.89 -10.83 -29.38
C GLY A 8 5.54 -10.67 -28.63
N MET A 9 5.29 -10.83 -28.61
CA MET A 9 5.04 -10.74 -27.60
C MET A 9 5.25 -10.91 -26.81
N PRO A 10 5.40 -10.74 -26.74
CA PRO A 10 5.67 -10.91 -25.80
C PRO A 10 5.61 -10.86 -24.82
N SER A 11 5.80 -11.06 -24.54
CA SER A 11 5.76 -11.16 -23.63
C SER A 11 5.84 -10.66 -22.72
N ILE A 12 5.54 -10.63 -22.42
CA ILE A 12 5.55 -10.11 -21.60
C ILE A 12 5.80 -10.35 -20.50
N VAL A 13 6.07 -10.71 -20.42
CA VAL A 13 6.10 -11.04 -19.70
C VAL A 13 6.27 -11.26 -18.49
N HIS A 14 6.75 -11.65 -17.96
CA HIS A 14 6.77 -11.70 -16.72
C HIS A 14 7.64 -10.84 -16.20
N ALA A 15 7.10 -9.96 -15.62
CA ALA A 15 7.82 -8.95 -15.01
C ALA A 15 8.37 -9.42 -13.68
N SER A 16 9.56 -9.02 -13.36
CA SER A 16 10.19 -9.25 -12.09
C SER A 16 9.84 -8.13 -11.13
N CYS A 17 9.70 -8.45 -9.86
CA CYS A 17 9.40 -7.46 -8.82
C CYS A 17 10.61 -6.61 -8.44
N ASP A 18 11.72 -6.80 -9.07
CA ASP A 18 12.91 -5.97 -8.86
C ASP A 18 12.96 -4.70 -9.72
N GLY A 19 11.91 -4.48 -10.51
CA GLY A 19 11.86 -3.32 -11.38
C GLY A 19 12.58 -3.47 -12.70
N SER A 20 12.97 -4.67 -13.07
CA SER A 20 13.71 -4.93 -14.30
C SER A 20 12.90 -4.74 -15.57
N TYR A 21 11.60 -4.66 -15.46
CA TYR A 21 10.68 -4.41 -16.56
C TYR A 21 10.07 -3.03 -16.48
N THR A 22 9.59 -2.56 -17.61
CA THR A 22 8.94 -1.27 -17.71
C THR A 22 7.49 -1.37 -18.18
N LEU A 23 6.97 -2.57 -18.30
CA LEU A 23 5.57 -2.78 -18.69
C LEU A 23 4.63 -2.45 -17.53
N GLY A 24 3.49 -1.84 -17.83
CA GLY A 24 2.54 -1.41 -16.81
C GLY A 24 1.98 -2.55 -15.96
N ILE A 25 1.91 -3.77 -16.47
CA ILE A 25 1.41 -4.90 -15.70
C ILE A 25 2.37 -5.38 -14.60
N GLN A 26 3.60 -4.95 -14.64
CA GLN A 26 4.60 -5.31 -13.65
C GLN A 26 4.15 -4.94 -12.24
N ASP A 27 3.65 -3.75 -12.06
CA ASP A 27 3.24 -3.26 -10.75
C ASP A 27 2.12 -4.11 -10.16
N SER A 28 1.15 -4.50 -10.98
CA SER A 28 0.06 -5.36 -10.53
C SER A 28 0.57 -6.71 -10.04
N GLN A 29 1.54 -7.29 -10.73
CA GLN A 29 2.09 -8.58 -10.35
C GLN A 29 2.92 -8.50 -9.08
N CYS A 30 3.58 -7.38 -8.85
CA CYS A 30 4.39 -7.18 -7.66
C CYS A 30 3.57 -6.82 -6.42
N GLN A 31 2.35 -6.38 -6.59
CA GLN A 31 1.48 -6.00 -5.47
C GLN A 31 1.01 -7.19 -4.64
N GLY A 32 1.22 -8.42 -5.12
CA GLY A 32 0.92 -9.61 -4.33
C GLY A 32 1.89 -9.87 -3.17
N ALA A 33 3.09 -9.31 -3.24
CA ALA A 33 4.09 -9.51 -2.19
C ALA A 33 3.83 -8.62 -0.99
N PHE A 34 4.10 -9.15 0.21
CA PHE A 34 3.99 -8.38 1.45
C PHE A 34 5.35 -7.85 1.89
N VAL A 35 5.37 -6.59 2.34
CA VAL A 35 6.49 -6.03 3.08
C VAL A 35 6.14 -6.13 4.56
N VAL A 36 7.03 -6.72 5.35
CA VAL A 36 6.78 -6.91 6.78
C VAL A 36 7.44 -5.78 7.57
N LEU A 37 6.64 -5.08 8.36
CA LEU A 37 7.12 -4.02 9.24
C LEU A 37 7.19 -4.57 10.67
N THR A 38 8.34 -4.40 11.30
CA THR A 38 8.62 -4.94 12.64
C THR A 38 9.03 -3.87 13.66
N GLY A 39 9.09 -2.62 13.22
CA GLY A 39 9.53 -1.51 14.05
C GLY A 39 8.44 -0.98 14.98
N THR A 40 8.70 0.15 15.59
CA THR A 40 7.76 0.86 16.46
C THR A 40 7.25 2.15 15.86
N ALA A 41 7.88 2.62 14.77
CA ALA A 41 7.53 3.87 14.09
C ALA A 41 8.00 3.81 12.64
N ASP A 42 7.46 2.87 11.88
CA ASP A 42 7.88 2.63 10.51
C ASP A 42 7.19 3.58 9.52
N ALA A 43 7.90 3.92 8.44
CA ALA A 43 7.28 4.58 7.31
C ALA A 43 6.72 3.50 6.38
N ILE A 44 5.48 3.69 5.95
CA ILE A 44 4.82 2.74 5.05
C ILE A 44 5.29 2.99 3.62
N PRO A 45 5.90 1.98 2.97
CA PRO A 45 6.16 2.08 1.53
C PRO A 45 4.86 1.88 0.76
N PHE A 46 4.66 2.62 -0.33
CA PHE A 46 3.51 2.42 -1.19
C PHE A 46 3.92 2.54 -2.67
N PRO A 47 3.16 1.92 -3.56
CA PRO A 47 1.99 1.05 -3.31
C PRO A 47 2.40 -0.32 -2.80
N GLY A 48 1.45 -1.09 -2.31
CA GLY A 48 1.69 -2.49 -2.01
C GLY A 48 0.92 -3.04 -0.81
N ASN A 49 1.34 -4.21 -0.38
CA ASN A 49 0.77 -4.92 0.74
C ASN A 49 1.74 -4.90 1.92
N ILE A 50 1.23 -4.57 3.08
CA ILE A 50 2.02 -4.40 4.30
C ILE A 50 1.49 -5.36 5.36
N ALA A 51 2.39 -6.10 5.99
CA ALA A 51 2.08 -6.91 7.16
C ALA A 51 2.81 -6.32 8.36
N VAL A 52 2.08 -5.99 9.41
CA VAL A 52 2.67 -5.41 10.63
C VAL A 52 2.84 -6.52 11.65
N ASN A 53 4.10 -6.85 11.94
CA ASN A 53 4.45 -7.91 12.91
C ASN A 53 5.46 -7.36 13.92
N SER A 54 5.08 -6.30 14.61
CA SER A 54 5.92 -5.64 15.60
C SER A 54 5.75 -6.31 16.97
N ALA A 55 6.74 -6.14 17.84
CA ALA A 55 6.64 -6.69 19.19
C ALA A 55 5.54 -6.00 20.01
N GLY A 56 5.15 -4.79 19.62
CA GLY A 56 4.10 -4.01 20.28
C GLY A 56 3.42 -3.11 19.26
N VAL A 57 3.01 -1.94 19.72
CA VAL A 57 2.39 -0.94 18.84
C VAL A 57 3.42 -0.42 17.84
N ASN A 58 3.02 -0.32 16.59
CA ASN A 58 3.78 0.37 15.55
C ASN A 58 3.02 1.63 15.17
N ALA A 59 3.62 2.79 15.41
CA ALA A 59 3.06 4.10 15.06
C ALA A 59 3.57 4.49 13.67
N MET A 60 2.94 3.94 12.66
CA MET A 60 3.37 4.10 11.27
C MET A 60 3.03 5.47 10.71
N THR A 61 3.81 5.92 9.75
CA THR A 61 3.54 7.13 8.97
C THR A 61 3.32 6.76 7.52
N LEU A 62 2.42 7.48 6.86
CA LEU A 62 2.10 7.29 5.46
C LEU A 62 2.16 8.64 4.74
N ASN A 63 3.02 8.72 3.73
CA ASN A 63 3.15 9.93 2.92
C ASN A 63 1.89 10.17 2.10
N GLN A 64 1.65 11.45 1.79
CA GLN A 64 0.55 11.82 0.91
C GLN A 64 0.83 11.36 -0.51
N PRO A 65 -0.19 10.87 -1.22
CA PRO A 65 -0.04 10.55 -2.62
C PRO A 65 -0.01 11.85 -3.43
N VAL A 66 0.61 11.77 -4.60
CA VAL A 66 0.61 12.88 -5.56
C VAL A 66 -0.69 12.83 -6.35
N ALA A 67 -1.42 13.94 -6.38
CA ALA A 67 -2.67 14.02 -7.13
C ALA A 67 -2.42 13.82 -8.63
N GLY A 68 -3.33 13.16 -9.29
CA GLY A 68 -3.34 13.01 -10.73
C GLY A 68 -3.08 11.59 -11.21
N PRO A 69 -3.32 11.36 -12.51
CA PRO A 69 -3.21 10.01 -13.07
C PRO A 69 -1.77 9.54 -13.13
N GLN A 70 -1.62 8.23 -13.07
CA GLN A 70 -0.31 7.60 -13.24
C GLN A 70 0.19 7.79 -14.68
N PRO A 71 1.50 7.80 -14.89
CA PRO A 71 2.56 7.53 -13.93
C PRO A 71 3.05 8.77 -13.16
N THR A 72 2.64 9.99 -13.53
CA THR A 72 3.12 11.21 -12.88
C THR A 72 2.47 11.47 -11.53
N GLY A 73 1.21 11.06 -11.38
CA GLY A 73 0.49 11.09 -10.11
C GLY A 73 0.31 9.68 -9.54
N ASP A 74 -0.37 9.61 -8.42
CA ASP A 74 -0.56 8.36 -7.69
C ASP A 74 -2.01 7.85 -7.70
N ASP A 75 -2.92 8.54 -8.38
CA ASP A 75 -4.32 8.15 -8.39
C ASP A 75 -4.49 6.69 -8.79
N GLY A 76 -5.25 5.96 -7.99
CA GLY A 76 -5.50 4.55 -8.20
C GLY A 76 -4.52 3.60 -7.52
N LYS A 77 -3.38 4.08 -7.05
CA LYS A 77 -2.47 3.24 -6.27
C LYS A 77 -3.11 2.92 -4.93
N SER A 78 -2.83 1.74 -4.42
CA SER A 78 -3.41 1.32 -3.13
C SER A 78 -2.36 0.74 -2.20
N ILE A 79 -2.68 0.77 -0.91
CA ILE A 79 -1.97 0.02 0.11
C ILE A 79 -2.98 -0.82 0.88
N PHE A 80 -2.55 -2.00 1.27
CA PHE A 80 -3.28 -2.87 2.17
C PHE A 80 -2.40 -3.13 3.39
N VAL A 81 -2.91 -2.88 4.59
CA VAL A 81 -2.15 -3.02 5.83
C VAL A 81 -2.87 -4.00 6.75
N LEU A 82 -2.18 -5.08 7.08
CA LEU A 82 -2.69 -6.19 7.87
C LEU A 82 -1.92 -6.31 9.19
N ALA A 83 -2.61 -6.41 10.31
CA ALA A 83 -1.99 -6.66 11.61
C ALA A 83 -1.76 -8.16 11.81
N GLN A 84 -0.50 -8.54 12.03
CA GLN A 84 -0.12 -9.91 12.36
C GLN A 84 0.09 -10.13 13.85
N ASN A 85 0.01 -9.08 14.66
CA ASN A 85 0.06 -9.18 16.11
C ASN A 85 -1.08 -8.36 16.72
N ALA A 86 -1.45 -8.70 17.95
CA ALA A 86 -2.57 -8.06 18.63
C ALA A 86 -2.11 -6.78 19.34
N ALA A 87 -1.93 -5.72 18.57
CA ALA A 87 -1.55 -4.41 19.09
C ALA A 87 -2.35 -3.31 18.40
N ALA A 88 -2.54 -2.21 19.12
CA ALA A 88 -3.29 -1.06 18.61
C ALA A 88 -2.38 -0.20 17.72
N HIS A 89 -2.04 -0.71 16.56
CA HIS A 89 -1.22 0.03 15.59
C HIS A 89 -1.92 1.30 15.14
N THR A 90 -1.13 2.25 14.64
CA THR A 90 -1.69 3.48 14.05
C THR A 90 -1.02 3.78 12.71
N ILE A 91 -1.76 4.43 11.82
CA ILE A 91 -1.19 5.10 10.65
C ILE A 91 -1.54 6.58 10.77
N THR A 92 -0.52 7.41 10.72
CA THR A 92 -0.69 8.87 10.69
C THR A 92 -0.31 9.38 9.31
N THR A 93 -1.18 10.19 8.72
CA THR A 93 -0.91 10.93 7.48
C THR A 93 -0.73 12.40 7.81
N ALA A 94 -0.47 13.24 6.80
CA ALA A 94 -0.52 14.68 6.96
C ALA A 94 -1.96 15.09 7.35
N THR A 95 -2.10 16.29 7.89
CA THR A 95 -3.40 16.87 8.23
C THR A 95 -4.31 16.80 6.99
N ASN A 96 -5.51 16.27 7.16
CA ASN A 96 -6.48 16.06 6.08
C ASN A 96 -5.96 15.11 5.00
N GLY A 97 -5.02 14.25 5.33
CA GLY A 97 -4.43 13.32 4.38
C GLY A 97 -5.33 12.14 4.03
N ILE A 98 -6.40 11.94 4.80
CA ILE A 98 -7.44 10.95 4.50
C ILE A 98 -8.72 11.73 4.23
N ILE A 99 -9.49 11.27 3.25
CA ILE A 99 -10.70 11.97 2.82
C ILE A 99 -11.64 12.23 3.99
N GLY A 100 -12.31 13.39 3.97
CA GLY A 100 -13.20 13.80 5.04
C GLY A 100 -12.48 14.49 6.20
N SER A 101 -11.36 15.12 5.92
CA SER A 101 -10.55 15.88 6.89
C SER A 101 -9.98 15.00 8.00
N LYS A 102 -9.64 13.76 7.66
CA LYS A 102 -9.10 12.79 8.59
C LYS A 102 -7.61 12.61 8.36
N HIS A 103 -6.91 12.04 9.35
CA HIS A 103 -5.46 11.86 9.24
C HIS A 103 -4.92 10.69 10.07
N LEU A 104 -5.77 9.98 10.79
CA LEU A 104 -5.33 8.92 11.68
C LEU A 104 -6.19 7.68 11.49
N ALA A 105 -5.54 6.53 11.32
CA ALA A 105 -6.19 5.23 11.37
C ALA A 105 -5.65 4.47 12.59
N THR A 106 -6.55 3.92 13.40
CA THR A 106 -6.19 3.23 14.65
C THR A 106 -6.79 1.84 14.64
N TRP A 107 -5.97 0.82 14.86
CA TRP A 107 -6.38 -0.57 14.98
C TRP A 107 -6.91 -0.88 16.37
N THR A 108 -7.97 -1.63 16.48
CA THR A 108 -8.22 -2.38 17.71
C THR A 108 -7.20 -3.51 17.77
N ALA A 109 -6.79 -3.87 19.01
CA ALA A 109 -5.68 -4.80 19.18
C ALA A 109 -6.13 -6.25 18.92
N ALA A 110 -6.17 -6.63 17.64
CA ALA A 110 -6.52 -7.99 17.22
C ALA A 110 -5.78 -8.37 15.94
N ILE A 111 -5.32 -9.61 15.89
CA ILE A 111 -4.71 -10.19 14.70
C ILE A 111 -5.75 -10.26 13.58
N GLY A 112 -5.34 -9.92 12.36
CA GLY A 112 -6.20 -9.97 11.20
C GLY A 112 -6.95 -8.67 10.90
N ASN A 113 -6.91 -7.70 11.81
CA ASN A 113 -7.45 -6.38 11.52
C ASN A 113 -6.65 -5.71 10.40
N CYS A 114 -7.35 -5.06 9.49
CA CYS A 114 -6.72 -4.55 8.28
C CYS A 114 -7.47 -3.34 7.72
N ILE A 115 -6.77 -2.59 6.86
CA ILE A 115 -7.35 -1.48 6.10
C ILE A 115 -6.76 -1.46 4.70
N GLU A 116 -7.58 -1.12 3.74
CA GLU A 116 -7.12 -0.78 2.39
C GLU A 116 -7.40 0.69 2.13
N LEU A 117 -6.36 1.41 1.69
CA LEU A 117 -6.43 2.81 1.31
C LEU A 117 -6.05 2.94 -0.16
N ARG A 118 -6.79 3.76 -0.89
CA ARG A 118 -6.53 4.02 -2.30
C ARG A 118 -6.30 5.52 -2.51
N ALA A 119 -5.29 5.85 -3.31
CA ALA A 119 -4.94 7.23 -3.59
C ALA A 119 -5.91 7.82 -4.60
N TYR A 120 -6.39 9.05 -4.34
CA TYR A 120 -7.16 9.83 -5.29
C TYR A 120 -7.09 11.30 -4.95
N GLY A 121 -6.70 12.13 -5.93
CA GLY A 121 -6.70 13.58 -5.77
C GLY A 121 -5.77 14.09 -4.66
N GLY A 122 -4.69 13.38 -4.36
CA GLY A 122 -3.73 13.77 -3.34
C GLY A 122 -4.11 13.36 -1.91
N VAL A 123 -5.16 12.57 -1.74
CA VAL A 123 -5.56 12.07 -0.42
C VAL A 123 -5.77 10.56 -0.48
N TRP A 124 -5.81 9.94 0.70
CA TRP A 124 -6.09 8.52 0.84
C TRP A 124 -7.58 8.31 1.06
N VAL A 125 -8.14 7.35 0.36
CA VAL A 125 -9.56 6.98 0.45
C VAL A 125 -9.66 5.58 1.05
N PRO A 126 -10.28 5.40 2.23
CA PRO A 126 -10.50 4.07 2.79
C PRO A 126 -11.47 3.30 1.90
N VAL A 127 -11.04 2.17 1.38
CA VAL A 127 -11.84 1.29 0.52
C VAL A 127 -12.51 0.21 1.35
N MET A 128 -11.77 -0.34 2.32
CA MET A 128 -12.31 -1.30 3.27
C MET A 128 -11.50 -1.25 4.56
N SER A 129 -12.16 -1.59 5.66
CA SER A 129 -11.47 -1.73 6.94
C SER A 129 -12.19 -2.76 7.82
N THR A 130 -11.40 -3.49 8.60
CA THR A 130 -11.87 -4.41 9.62
C THR A 130 -11.10 -4.11 10.88
N GLY A 131 -11.80 -3.74 11.96
CA GLY A 131 -11.17 -3.42 13.23
C GLY A 131 -10.25 -2.20 13.20
N VAL A 132 -10.47 -1.27 12.26
CA VAL A 132 -9.70 -0.03 12.14
C VAL A 132 -10.65 1.15 12.09
N THR A 133 -10.40 2.13 12.94
CA THR A 133 -11.18 3.38 12.98
C THR A 133 -10.36 4.50 12.36
N VAL A 134 -10.99 5.31 11.50
CA VAL A 134 -10.34 6.44 10.83
C VAL A 134 -10.93 7.75 11.36
N THR A 135 -10.08 8.63 11.89
CA THR A 135 -10.46 9.92 12.49
C THR A 135 -9.61 11.07 11.98
#